data_9f1c8b1fdad1c063f7b405a98c784f87
#
_entry.id   9f1c8b1fdad1c063f7b405a98c784f87
#
_cell.length_a   1.000
_cell.length_b   1.000
_cell.length_c   1.000
_cell.angle_alpha   90.00
_cell.angle_beta   90.00
_cell.angle_gamma   90.00
#
_symmetry.space_group_name_H-M   'P 1'
#
loop_
_entity.id
_entity.type
_entity.pdbx_description
1 polymer ?
#
loop_
_entity_poly.entity_id
_entity_poly.type
_entity_poly.pdbx_seq_one_letter_code
_entity_poly.pdbx_strand_id
1 'polypeptide(L)'
;RVDPGFGQGHHEKVRTGGKDAKFGLAAADVPGFVAAARAAGARIAGLHAHIGSGIHDARHWHTVYASLAAIAEGIGTVSFIDVGGGLGVAYD
;
A
#
# COMPACT_ATOMS: atom_id res chain seq x y z
N ARG A 1 -1.62 6.92 1.06
CA ARG A 1 -1.09 5.75 0.36
C ARG A 1 0.02 5.10 1.18
N VAL A 2 -0.03 3.79 1.30
CA VAL A 2 0.95 3.03 2.06
C VAL A 2 1.81 2.21 1.12
N ASP A 3 3.11 2.18 1.38
CA ASP A 3 4.03 1.28 0.70
C ASP A 3 4.15 0.05 1.61
N PRO A 4 3.58 -1.09 1.23
CA PRO A 4 3.59 -2.26 2.10
C PRO A 4 4.93 -2.99 2.18
N GLY A 5 5.92 -2.52 1.43
CA GLY A 5 7.25 -3.10 1.53
C GLY A 5 7.50 -4.28 0.60
N PHE A 6 6.55 -4.59 -0.26
CA PHE A 6 6.74 -5.64 -1.26
C PHE A 6 6.02 -5.24 -2.53
N GLY A 7 6.29 -5.96 -3.59
CA GLY A 7 5.65 -5.71 -4.86
C GLY A 7 6.17 -6.70 -5.87
N GLN A 8 5.38 -6.91 -6.92
CA GLN A 8 5.74 -7.85 -7.94
C GLN A 8 6.97 -7.38 -8.70
N GLY A 9 7.94 -8.25 -8.86
CA GLY A 9 9.13 -7.94 -9.59
C GLY A 9 10.15 -7.09 -8.86
N HIS A 10 9.87 -6.72 -7.65
CA HIS A 10 10.78 -5.92 -6.87
C HIS A 10 11.89 -6.77 -6.27
N HIS A 11 13.05 -6.20 -6.23
CA HIS A 11 14.12 -6.78 -5.47
C HIS A 11 15.01 -5.63 -5.00
N GLU A 12 15.95 -5.97 -4.16
CA GLU A 12 16.73 -4.99 -3.43
C GLU A 12 17.39 -3.98 -4.35
N LYS A 13 18.00 -4.46 -5.40
CA LYS A 13 18.74 -3.60 -6.29
C LYS A 13 17.84 -2.57 -6.97
N VAL A 14 16.70 -3.02 -7.43
CA VAL A 14 15.77 -2.12 -8.08
C VAL A 14 15.29 -1.08 -7.09
N ARG A 15 14.96 -1.49 -5.89
CA ARG A 15 14.48 -0.56 -4.89
C ARG A 15 15.52 0.46 -4.51
N THR A 16 16.77 0.03 -4.42
CA THR A 16 17.83 0.96 -4.08
C THR A 16 18.00 2.02 -5.14
N GLY A 17 18.03 1.59 -6.40
CA GLY A 17 18.19 2.54 -7.50
C GLY A 17 16.96 3.41 -7.69
N GLY A 18 15.81 2.90 -7.31
CA GLY A 18 14.56 3.61 -7.51
C GLY A 18 13.96 4.16 -6.25
N LYS A 19 14.77 4.46 -5.25
CA LYS A 19 14.21 4.89 -3.99
C LYS A 19 13.36 6.14 -4.13
N ASP A 20 13.69 6.98 -5.08
CA ASP A 20 12.91 8.18 -5.31
C ASP A 20 11.60 7.90 -6.00
N ALA A 21 11.42 6.69 -6.50
CA ALA A 21 10.19 6.28 -7.13
C ALA A 21 9.22 5.62 -6.15
N LYS A 22 9.58 5.55 -4.90
CA LYS A 22 8.65 5.04 -3.90
C LYS A 22 7.54 6.02 -3.67
N PHE A 23 6.35 5.50 -3.53
CA PHE A 23 5.18 6.32 -3.30
C PHE A 23 4.50 5.87 -2.02
N GLY A 24 4.05 6.85 -1.25
CA GLY A 24 3.33 6.56 -0.04
C GLY A 24 4.24 6.41 1.17
N LEU A 25 3.62 6.15 2.30
CA LEU A 25 4.32 5.99 3.57
C LEU A 25 4.78 4.56 3.73
N ALA A 26 5.95 4.36 4.28
CA ALA A 26 6.35 3.04 4.72
C ALA A 26 5.40 2.59 5.83
N ALA A 27 5.13 1.29 5.90
CA ALA A 27 4.20 0.78 6.89
C ALA A 27 4.62 1.16 8.31
N ALA A 28 5.92 1.18 8.59
CA ALA A 28 6.43 1.52 9.91
C ALA A 28 6.15 2.97 10.30
N ASP A 29 5.93 3.83 9.31
CA ASP A 29 5.70 5.25 9.57
C ASP A 29 4.23 5.59 9.74
N VAL A 30 3.34 4.65 9.49
CA VAL A 30 1.91 4.91 9.54
C VAL A 30 1.43 5.36 10.91
N PRO A 31 1.82 4.73 12.03
CA PRO A 31 1.33 5.17 13.32
C PRO A 31 1.67 6.62 13.63
N GLY A 32 2.88 7.05 13.31
CA GLY A 32 3.28 8.43 13.55
C GLY A 32 2.49 9.41 12.68
N PHE A 33 2.27 9.03 11.42
CA PHE A 33 1.48 9.86 10.52
C PHE A 33 0.05 10.00 11.02
N VAL A 34 -0.55 8.90 11.46
CA VAL A 34 -1.93 8.91 11.95
C VAL A 34 -2.05 9.81 13.17
N ALA A 35 -1.09 9.73 14.08
CA ALA A 35 -1.11 10.57 15.26
C ALA A 35 -1.02 12.06 14.89
N ALA A 36 -0.15 12.39 13.94
CA ALA A 36 -0.02 13.77 13.49
C ALA A 36 -1.28 14.26 12.79
N ALA A 37 -1.88 13.41 11.98
CA ALA A 37 -3.11 13.77 11.27
C ALA A 37 -4.23 14.04 12.25
N ARG A 38 -4.38 13.19 13.25
CA ARG A 38 -5.41 13.37 14.26
C ARG A 38 -5.21 14.63 15.07
N ALA A 39 -3.96 14.93 15.40
CA ALA A 39 -3.64 16.15 16.12
C ALA A 39 -4.00 17.38 15.29
N ALA A 40 -3.94 17.27 13.97
CA ALA A 40 -4.30 18.36 13.08
C ALA A 40 -5.80 18.38 12.76
N GLY A 41 -6.58 17.51 13.34
CA GLY A 41 -8.01 17.48 13.13
C GLY A 41 -8.48 16.62 11.96
N ALA A 42 -7.60 15.83 11.37
CA ALA A 42 -7.94 14.97 10.25
C ALA A 42 -8.30 13.58 10.74
N ARG A 43 -9.12 12.91 9.94
CA ARG A 43 -9.51 11.54 10.22
C ARG A 43 -9.05 10.67 9.06
N ILE A 44 -8.38 9.58 9.37
CA ILE A 44 -7.95 8.66 8.33
C ILE A 44 -9.13 7.77 7.97
N ALA A 45 -9.63 7.92 6.77
CA ALA A 45 -10.82 7.21 6.31
C ALA A 45 -10.50 6.00 5.46
N GLY A 46 -9.33 5.94 4.86
CA GLY A 46 -9.00 4.84 3.97
C GLY A 46 -7.51 4.64 3.81
N LEU A 47 -7.16 3.49 3.27
CA LEU A 47 -5.79 3.15 2.94
C LEU A 47 -5.72 2.75 1.48
N HIS A 48 -4.59 3.03 0.85
CA HIS A 48 -4.38 2.71 -0.55
C HIS A 48 -2.96 2.18 -0.73
N ALA A 49 -2.82 1.19 -1.58
CA ALA A 49 -1.52 0.73 -2.03
C ALA A 49 -1.63 0.34 -3.49
N HIS A 50 -0.53 0.45 -4.20
CA HIS A 50 -0.46 0.04 -5.59
C HIS A 50 0.85 -0.71 -5.76
N ILE A 51 0.79 -1.97 -6.13
CA ILE A 51 1.97 -2.82 -6.12
C ILE A 51 2.56 -3.08 -7.50
N GLY A 52 1.98 -2.49 -8.53
CA GLY A 52 2.54 -2.61 -9.87
C GLY A 52 1.48 -2.78 -10.92
N SER A 53 1.94 -2.92 -12.16
CA SER A 53 1.08 -3.09 -13.31
C SER A 53 1.30 -4.46 -13.92
N GLY A 54 0.31 -4.97 -14.64
CA GLY A 54 0.44 -6.22 -15.36
C GLY A 54 0.41 -7.45 -14.46
N ILE A 55 -0.16 -7.33 -13.29
CA ILE A 55 -0.21 -8.43 -12.35
C ILE A 55 -1.31 -9.40 -12.76
N HIS A 56 -0.94 -10.66 -12.94
CA HIS A 56 -1.88 -11.69 -13.38
C HIS A 56 -2.37 -12.57 -12.25
N ASP A 57 -1.67 -12.60 -11.13
CA ASP A 57 -2.01 -13.48 -10.02
C ASP A 57 -2.81 -12.72 -8.98
N ALA A 58 -4.08 -13.07 -8.85
CA ALA A 58 -4.97 -12.40 -7.92
C ALA A 58 -4.53 -12.52 -6.46
N ARG A 59 -3.67 -13.48 -6.15
CA ARG A 59 -3.17 -13.62 -4.79
C ARG A 59 -2.35 -12.41 -4.36
N HIS A 60 -1.79 -11.69 -5.30
CA HIS A 60 -1.06 -10.47 -4.96
C HIS A 60 -1.99 -9.44 -4.34
N TRP A 61 -3.19 -9.28 -4.91
CA TRP A 61 -4.15 -8.33 -4.34
C TRP A 61 -4.64 -8.78 -2.99
N HIS A 62 -4.81 -10.09 -2.81
CA HIS A 62 -5.22 -10.59 -1.51
C HIS A 62 -4.14 -10.29 -0.45
N THR A 63 -2.88 -10.49 -0.81
CA THR A 63 -1.78 -10.21 0.11
C THR A 63 -1.72 -8.74 0.48
N VAL A 64 -1.90 -7.87 -0.51
CA VAL A 64 -1.92 -6.42 -0.26
C VAL A 64 -3.10 -6.07 0.64
N TYR A 65 -4.26 -6.60 0.33
CA TYR A 65 -5.45 -6.33 1.15
C TYR A 65 -5.24 -6.76 2.59
N ALA A 66 -4.71 -7.96 2.80
CA ALA A 66 -4.50 -8.46 4.15
C ALA A 66 -3.52 -7.58 4.92
N SER A 67 -2.48 -7.11 4.25
CA SER A 67 -1.51 -6.21 4.85
C SER A 67 -2.15 -4.90 5.26
N LEU A 68 -2.94 -4.31 4.37
CA LEU A 68 -3.61 -3.05 4.66
C LEU A 68 -4.68 -3.22 5.73
N ALA A 69 -5.37 -4.36 5.74
CA ALA A 69 -6.39 -4.62 6.74
C ALA A 69 -5.80 -4.68 8.15
N ALA A 70 -4.62 -5.28 8.26
CA ALA A 70 -3.95 -5.33 9.55
C ALA A 70 -3.58 -3.92 10.05
N ILE A 71 -3.12 -3.08 9.13
CA ILE A 71 -2.81 -1.69 9.47
C ILE A 71 -4.09 -0.95 9.86
N ALA A 72 -5.15 -1.18 9.12
CA ALA A 72 -6.43 -0.52 9.35
C ALA A 72 -6.99 -0.81 10.73
N GLU A 73 -6.80 -2.02 11.23
CA GLU A 73 -7.26 -2.37 12.56
C GLU A 73 -6.63 -1.48 13.62
N GLY A 74 -5.36 -1.18 13.45
CA GLY A 74 -4.66 -0.32 14.41
C GLY A 74 -5.12 1.13 14.35
N ILE A 75 -5.64 1.57 13.20
CA ILE A 75 -6.10 2.94 13.05
C ILE A 75 -7.52 3.13 13.61
N GLY A 76 -8.38 2.19 13.33
CA GLY A 76 -9.73 2.19 13.88
C GLY A 76 -10.78 3.01 13.16
N THR A 77 -10.39 3.91 12.26
CA THR A 77 -11.33 4.78 11.56
C THR A 77 -11.42 4.49 10.07
N VAL A 78 -10.69 3.48 9.59
CA VAL A 78 -10.63 3.15 8.17
C VAL A 78 -11.93 2.48 7.75
N SER A 79 -12.55 3.00 6.70
CA SER A 79 -13.80 2.46 6.20
C SER A 79 -13.65 1.86 4.80
N PHE A 80 -12.50 2.04 4.15
CA PHE A 80 -12.28 1.41 2.85
C PHE A 80 -10.80 1.16 2.62
N ILE A 81 -10.52 0.22 1.72
CA ILE A 81 -9.17 -0.14 1.34
C ILE A 81 -9.14 -0.22 -0.18
N ASP A 82 -8.15 0.45 -0.78
CA ASP A 82 -7.97 0.47 -2.23
C ASP A 82 -6.67 -0.25 -2.53
N VAL A 83 -6.76 -1.39 -3.18
CA VAL A 83 -5.58 -2.19 -3.49
C VAL A 83 -4.94 -1.82 -4.83
N GLY A 84 -5.43 -0.76 -5.46
CA GLY A 84 -4.87 -0.28 -6.71
C GLY A 84 -5.34 -1.09 -7.91
N GLY A 85 -4.82 -0.71 -9.06
CA GLY A 85 -5.12 -1.40 -10.31
C GLY A 85 -3.97 -2.27 -10.74
N GLY A 86 -3.84 -2.45 -12.03
CA GLY A 86 -2.69 -3.16 -12.59
C GLY A 86 -2.96 -4.62 -12.91
N LEU A 87 -4.21 -4.99 -13.04
CA LEU A 87 -4.55 -6.35 -13.45
C LEU A 87 -4.00 -6.58 -14.86
N GLY A 88 -3.24 -7.63 -15.02
CA GLY A 88 -2.68 -7.98 -16.31
C GLY A 88 -3.72 -8.60 -17.22
N VAL A 89 -3.57 -8.32 -18.51
CA VAL A 89 -4.46 -8.85 -19.53
C VAL A 89 -3.65 -9.74 -20.45
N ALA A 90 -4.19 -10.91 -20.71
CA ALA A 90 -3.55 -11.84 -21.64
C ALA A 90 -3.87 -11.41 -23.07
N TYR A 91 -2.84 -11.34 -23.90
CA TYR A 91 -3.01 -11.04 -25.32
C TYR A 91 -2.67 -12.30 -26.09
N ASP A 92 -3.59 -12.80 -26.85
CA ASP A 92 -3.35 -14.03 -27.61
C ASP A 92 -3.08 -13.78 -29.05
#